data_0aea8c8358bfd3d7783463b8393a62de
#
_entry.id   0aea8c8358bfd3d7783463b8393a62de
#
_cell.length_a   1.000
_cell.length_b   1.000
_cell.length_c   1.000
_cell.angle_alpha   90.00
_cell.angle_beta   90.00
_cell.angle_gamma   90.00
#
_symmetry.space_group_name_H-M   'P 1'
#
loop_
_entity.id
_entity.type
_entity.pdbx_description
1 polymer ?
#
loop_
_entity_poly.entity_id
_entity_poly.type
_entity_poly.pdbx_seq_one_letter_code
_entity_poly.pdbx_strand_id
1 'polypeptide(L)'
;MRKDEFKHRCEMRMKSFGLTTEALGNMFGKAKARVIEALRGDNTDAARSLRVQIDLKLTGLCDEERGRVAAEIEAARGAYPELQGELSVILPEDMLYVVTEDGMPVGVWSPETRKIMPLEPALMRVTGRKLK
;
A
#
# COMPACT_ATOMS: atom_id res chain seq x y z
N MET A 1 5.48 -10.96 -14.19
CA MET A 1 5.99 -9.70 -13.62
C MET A 1 7.48 -9.58 -13.90
N ARG A 2 7.90 -8.43 -14.32
CA ARG A 2 9.32 -8.17 -14.52
C ARG A 2 10.04 -8.04 -13.18
N LYS A 3 11.33 -8.36 -13.17
CA LYS A 3 12.13 -8.27 -11.96
C LYS A 3 12.23 -6.84 -11.42
N ASP A 4 12.38 -5.86 -12.31
CA ASP A 4 12.45 -4.44 -11.93
C ASP A 4 11.11 -3.91 -11.39
N GLU A 5 10.00 -4.41 -11.89
CA GLU A 5 8.68 -4.04 -11.37
C GLU A 5 8.49 -4.54 -9.94
N PHE A 6 8.90 -5.78 -9.67
CA PHE A 6 8.84 -6.33 -8.32
C PHE A 6 9.71 -5.52 -7.36
N LYS A 7 10.95 -5.23 -7.75
CA LYS A 7 11.87 -4.43 -6.95
C LYS A 7 11.28 -3.05 -6.64
N HIS A 8 10.79 -2.36 -7.67
CA HIS A 8 10.22 -1.04 -7.51
C HIS A 8 9.03 -1.04 -6.55
N ARG A 9 8.13 -2.00 -6.72
CA ARG A 9 6.94 -2.11 -5.88
C ARG A 9 7.31 -2.37 -4.42
N CYS A 10 8.28 -3.24 -4.18
CA CYS A 10 8.76 -3.51 -2.84
C CYS A 10 9.42 -2.28 -2.23
N GLU A 11 10.23 -1.56 -2.99
CA GLU A 11 10.90 -0.35 -2.52
C GLU A 11 9.91 0.75 -2.15
N MET A 12 8.85 0.92 -2.92
CA MET A 12 7.79 1.89 -2.61
C MET A 12 7.08 1.53 -1.31
N ARG A 13 6.73 0.27 -1.12
CA ARG A 13 6.10 -0.20 0.12
C ARG A 13 7.03 -0.03 1.31
N MET A 14 8.30 -0.42 1.16
CA MET A 14 9.30 -0.27 2.22
C MET A 14 9.44 1.18 2.65
N LYS A 15 9.54 2.08 1.69
CA LYS A 15 9.66 3.51 1.96
C LYS A 15 8.46 4.03 2.75
N SER A 16 7.26 3.59 2.38
CA SER A 16 6.03 4.02 3.04
C SER A 16 5.97 3.57 4.50
N PHE A 17 6.56 2.42 4.83
CA PHE A 17 6.60 1.92 6.20
C PHE A 17 7.90 2.27 6.92
N GLY A 18 8.74 3.10 6.32
CA GLY A 18 10.02 3.47 6.92
C GLY A 18 11.01 2.32 7.04
N LEU A 19 10.89 1.30 6.18
CA LEU A 19 11.76 0.13 6.22
C LEU A 19 12.97 0.31 5.31
N THR A 20 14.15 0.02 5.85
CA THR A 20 15.37 -0.07 5.06
C THR A 20 15.59 -1.52 4.65
N THR A 21 16.48 -1.73 3.68
CA THR A 21 16.87 -3.07 3.26
C THR A 21 17.46 -3.85 4.44
N GLU A 22 18.23 -3.18 5.28
CA GLU A 22 18.81 -3.79 6.47
C GLU A 22 17.73 -4.18 7.48
N ALA A 23 16.76 -3.30 7.74
CA ALA A 23 15.66 -3.60 8.65
C ALA A 23 14.83 -4.78 8.15
N LEU A 24 14.57 -4.82 6.85
CA LEU A 24 13.83 -5.94 6.25
C LEU A 24 14.61 -7.25 6.41
N GLY A 25 15.92 -7.21 6.20
CA GLY A 25 16.78 -8.37 6.43
C GLY A 25 16.72 -8.87 7.87
N ASN A 26 16.73 -7.95 8.83
CA ASN A 26 16.66 -8.29 10.24
C ASN A 26 15.35 -9.02 10.60
N MET A 27 14.24 -8.68 9.92
CA MET A 27 12.97 -9.38 10.13
C MET A 27 13.04 -10.86 9.78
N PHE A 28 13.88 -11.23 8.83
CA PHE A 28 14.01 -12.60 8.35
C PHE A 28 15.31 -13.27 8.83
N GLY A 29 16.10 -12.59 9.66
CA GLY A 29 17.41 -13.11 10.07
C GLY A 29 18.38 -13.23 8.92
N LYS A 30 18.33 -12.33 7.94
CA LYS A 30 19.16 -12.35 6.75
C LYS A 30 20.02 -11.09 6.66
N ALA A 31 21.21 -11.22 6.10
CA ALA A 31 22.08 -10.09 5.84
C ALA A 31 21.49 -9.19 4.74
N LYS A 32 21.81 -7.90 4.79
CA LYS A 32 21.38 -6.92 3.80
C LYS A 32 21.64 -7.38 2.36
N ALA A 33 22.83 -8.00 2.11
CA ALA A 33 23.21 -8.48 0.79
C ALA A 33 22.21 -9.50 0.26
N ARG A 34 21.65 -10.36 1.12
CA ARG A 34 20.67 -11.37 0.72
C ARG A 34 19.34 -10.73 0.32
N VAL A 35 18.94 -9.68 1.01
CA VAL A 35 17.74 -8.93 0.64
C VAL A 35 17.92 -8.26 -0.71
N ILE A 36 19.08 -7.64 -0.94
CA ILE A 36 19.38 -7.01 -2.22
C ILE A 36 19.32 -8.03 -3.36
N GLU A 37 19.88 -9.22 -3.17
CA GLU A 37 19.84 -10.29 -4.16
C GLU A 37 18.39 -10.71 -4.47
N ALA A 38 17.56 -10.84 -3.44
CA ALA A 38 16.15 -11.21 -3.60
C ALA A 38 15.40 -10.14 -4.38
N LEU A 39 15.56 -8.86 -4.00
CA LEU A 39 14.87 -7.75 -4.67
C LEU A 39 15.33 -7.59 -6.13
N ARG A 40 16.62 -7.83 -6.37
CA ARG A 40 17.19 -7.77 -7.72
C ARG A 40 16.66 -8.89 -8.63
N GLY A 41 16.14 -9.95 -8.04
CA GLY A 41 15.57 -11.07 -8.78
C GLY A 41 16.61 -12.15 -9.15
N ASP A 42 17.64 -12.30 -8.33
CA ASP A 42 18.64 -13.35 -8.54
C ASP A 42 18.00 -14.73 -8.58
N ASN A 43 18.51 -15.60 -9.41
CA ASN A 43 17.89 -16.88 -9.70
C ASN A 43 18.52 -18.03 -8.89
N THR A 44 18.60 -17.82 -7.57
CA THR A 44 19.02 -18.87 -6.62
C THR A 44 17.81 -19.28 -5.79
N ASP A 45 17.85 -20.47 -5.23
CA ASP A 45 16.77 -20.96 -4.38
C ASP A 45 16.58 -20.05 -3.15
N ALA A 46 17.68 -19.61 -2.56
CA ALA A 46 17.64 -18.72 -1.41
C ALA A 46 17.01 -17.37 -1.75
N ALA A 47 17.39 -16.80 -2.90
CA ALA A 47 16.83 -15.51 -3.33
C ALA A 47 15.34 -15.63 -3.67
N ARG A 48 14.93 -16.69 -4.34
CA ARG A 48 13.52 -16.92 -4.66
C ARG A 48 12.68 -17.10 -3.41
N SER A 49 13.16 -17.88 -2.46
CA SER A 49 12.46 -18.11 -1.20
C SER A 49 12.31 -16.81 -0.41
N LEU A 50 13.38 -16.04 -0.29
CA LEU A 50 13.34 -14.77 0.43
C LEU A 50 12.43 -13.77 -0.26
N ARG A 51 12.40 -13.76 -1.60
CA ARG A 51 11.51 -12.88 -2.36
C ARG A 51 10.04 -13.14 -2.04
N VAL A 52 9.66 -14.42 -1.93
CA VAL A 52 8.30 -14.78 -1.54
C VAL A 52 7.99 -14.30 -0.12
N GLN A 53 8.92 -14.48 0.80
CA GLN A 53 8.76 -14.05 2.19
C GLN A 53 8.61 -12.53 2.29
N ILE A 54 9.42 -11.79 1.53
CA ILE A 54 9.35 -10.32 1.49
C ILE A 54 7.99 -9.88 0.96
N ASP A 55 7.54 -10.47 -0.14
CA ASP A 55 6.25 -10.12 -0.75
C ASP A 55 5.09 -10.37 0.23
N LEU A 56 5.08 -11.52 0.89
CA LEU A 56 4.06 -11.85 1.87
C LEU A 56 4.08 -10.88 3.06
N LYS A 57 5.27 -10.52 3.53
CA LYS A 57 5.39 -9.60 4.67
C LYS A 57 4.89 -8.20 4.31
N LEU A 58 5.32 -7.68 3.17
CA LEU A 58 4.89 -6.34 2.73
C LEU A 58 3.39 -6.30 2.43
N THR A 59 2.85 -7.36 1.84
CA THR A 59 1.41 -7.47 1.60
C THR A 59 0.65 -7.46 2.92
N GLY A 60 1.13 -8.19 3.93
CA GLY A 60 0.53 -8.22 5.26
C GLY A 60 0.54 -6.84 5.93
N LEU A 61 1.65 -6.09 5.81
CA LEU A 61 1.74 -4.74 6.36
C LEU A 61 0.75 -3.81 5.66
N CYS A 62 0.60 -3.93 4.35
CA CYS A 62 -0.37 -3.13 3.61
C CYS A 62 -1.80 -3.47 4.02
N ASP A 63 -2.11 -4.75 4.25
CA ASP A 63 -3.43 -5.18 4.69
C ASP A 63 -3.75 -4.66 6.09
N GLU A 64 -2.77 -4.70 7.01
CA GLU A 64 -2.93 -4.15 8.35
C GLU A 64 -3.18 -2.66 8.31
N GLU A 65 -2.40 -1.93 7.51
CA GLU A 65 -2.55 -0.48 7.35
C GLU A 65 -3.92 -0.13 6.77
N ARG A 66 -4.36 -0.87 5.75
CA ARG A 66 -5.67 -0.68 5.15
C ARG A 66 -6.79 -0.87 6.17
N GLY A 67 -6.69 -1.92 6.98
CA GLY A 67 -7.67 -2.18 8.04
C GLY A 67 -7.70 -1.08 9.08
N ARG A 68 -6.53 -0.57 9.47
CA ARG A 68 -6.43 0.52 10.44
C ARG A 68 -7.08 1.80 9.90
N VAL A 69 -6.77 2.14 8.66
CA VAL A 69 -7.31 3.35 8.03
C VAL A 69 -8.82 3.20 7.80
N ALA A 70 -9.28 2.03 7.38
CA ALA A 70 -10.71 1.77 7.20
C ALA A 70 -11.48 1.99 8.50
N ALA A 71 -10.91 1.55 9.64
CA ALA A 71 -11.53 1.75 10.95
C ALA A 71 -11.58 3.25 11.32
N GLU A 72 -10.52 4.00 11.00
CA GLU A 72 -10.50 5.46 11.24
C GLU A 72 -11.56 6.17 10.40
N ILE A 73 -11.72 5.76 9.14
CA ILE A 73 -12.71 6.34 8.23
C ILE A 73 -14.12 6.04 8.75
N GLU A 74 -14.36 4.80 9.19
CA GLU A 74 -15.65 4.41 9.75
C GLU A 74 -15.99 5.25 10.99
N ALA A 75 -15.00 5.51 11.84
CA ALA A 75 -15.18 6.36 13.02
C ALA A 75 -15.51 7.81 12.63
N ALA A 76 -15.03 8.26 11.47
CA ALA A 76 -15.29 9.61 10.98
C ALA A 76 -16.57 9.72 10.15
N ARG A 77 -17.29 8.62 9.95
CA ARG A 77 -18.48 8.56 9.08
C ARG A 77 -19.53 9.62 9.41
N GLY A 78 -19.67 9.96 10.68
CA GLY A 78 -20.66 10.96 11.11
C GLY A 78 -20.47 12.33 10.47
N ALA A 79 -19.25 12.66 10.02
CA ALA A 79 -18.97 13.90 9.32
C ALA A 79 -19.32 13.83 7.82
N TYR A 80 -19.69 12.65 7.32
CA TYR A 80 -19.98 12.42 5.90
C TYR A 80 -21.32 11.69 5.75
N PRO A 81 -22.43 12.34 6.10
CA PRO A 81 -23.75 11.69 6.09
C PRO A 81 -24.19 11.21 4.70
N GLU A 82 -23.59 11.74 3.64
CA GLU A 82 -23.87 11.31 2.27
C GLU A 82 -23.26 9.93 1.95
N LEU A 83 -22.30 9.46 2.75
CA LEU A 83 -21.66 8.17 2.54
C LEU A 83 -22.35 7.11 3.38
N GLN A 84 -23.42 6.53 2.85
CA GLN A 84 -24.25 5.56 3.57
C GLN A 84 -23.95 4.11 3.21
N GLY A 85 -23.16 3.88 2.15
CA GLY A 85 -22.80 2.55 1.72
C GLY A 85 -21.63 1.96 2.50
N GLU A 86 -21.15 0.81 2.05
CA GLU A 86 -20.00 0.16 2.67
C GLU A 86 -18.73 0.89 2.29
N LEU A 87 -18.03 1.39 3.30
CA LEU A 87 -16.76 2.10 3.10
C LEU A 87 -15.59 1.15 3.20
N SER A 88 -14.64 1.31 2.30
CA SER A 88 -13.41 0.56 2.29
C SER A 88 -12.27 1.45 1.79
N VAL A 89 -11.05 0.92 1.83
CA VAL A 89 -9.86 1.65 1.41
C VAL A 89 -9.06 0.78 0.45
N ILE A 90 -8.64 1.40 -0.65
CA ILE A 90 -7.66 0.80 -1.55
C ILE A 90 -6.34 1.52 -1.30
N LEU A 91 -5.26 0.74 -1.21
CA LEU A 91 -3.93 1.27 -0.98
C LEU A 91 -3.06 0.94 -2.19
N PRO A 92 -3.07 1.79 -3.23
CA PRO A 92 -2.22 1.59 -4.39
C PRO A 92 -0.73 1.71 -4.06
N GLU A 93 0.13 1.38 -5.02
CA GLU A 93 1.58 1.39 -4.82
C GLU A 93 2.13 2.75 -4.42
N ASP A 94 1.48 3.83 -4.80
CA ASP A 94 1.85 5.19 -4.41
C ASP A 94 1.40 5.55 -2.98
N MET A 95 0.77 4.60 -2.30
CA MET A 95 0.36 4.73 -0.90
C MET A 95 -0.65 5.83 -0.61
N LEU A 96 -1.42 6.22 -1.61
CA LEU A 96 -2.59 7.06 -1.39
C LEU A 96 -3.75 6.21 -0.87
N TYR A 97 -4.42 6.69 0.15
CA TYR A 97 -5.55 5.96 0.75
C TYR A 97 -6.83 6.31 0.01
N VAL A 98 -7.15 5.56 -1.04
CA VAL A 98 -8.34 5.80 -1.83
C VAL A 98 -9.54 5.20 -1.12
N VAL A 99 -10.48 6.06 -0.72
CA VAL A 99 -11.72 5.65 -0.05
C VAL A 99 -12.73 5.22 -1.10
N THR A 100 -13.35 4.07 -0.90
CA THR A 100 -14.43 3.60 -1.77
C THR A 100 -15.71 3.46 -0.98
N GLU A 101 -16.84 3.67 -1.67
CA GLU A 101 -18.16 3.38 -1.16
C GLU A 101 -18.80 2.38 -2.12
N ASP A 102 -19.14 1.21 -1.61
CA ASP A 102 -19.70 0.11 -2.42
C ASP A 102 -18.82 -0.20 -3.65
N GLY A 103 -17.49 -0.11 -3.45
CA GLY A 103 -16.51 -0.41 -4.49
C GLY A 103 -16.15 0.73 -5.42
N MET A 104 -16.84 1.88 -5.30
CA MET A 104 -16.57 3.03 -6.16
C MET A 104 -15.75 4.09 -5.43
N PRO A 105 -14.65 4.59 -6.03
CA PRO A 105 -13.85 5.64 -5.39
C PRO A 105 -14.67 6.91 -5.14
N VAL A 106 -14.60 7.42 -3.91
CA VAL A 106 -15.30 8.65 -3.52
C VAL A 106 -14.37 9.73 -3.03
N GLY A 107 -13.13 9.40 -2.67
CA GLY A 107 -12.18 10.40 -2.20
C GLY A 107 -10.88 9.78 -1.78
N VAL A 108 -10.03 10.61 -1.18
CA VAL A 108 -8.73 10.20 -0.63
C VAL A 108 -8.69 10.59 0.83
N TRP A 109 -8.36 9.65 1.69
CA TRP A 109 -8.21 9.90 3.11
C TRP A 109 -6.85 10.54 3.40
N SER A 110 -6.86 11.63 4.14
CA SER A 110 -5.64 12.25 4.64
C SER A 110 -5.41 11.85 6.10
N PRO A 111 -4.37 11.06 6.39
CA PRO A 111 -4.09 10.68 7.79
C PRO A 111 -3.74 11.88 8.67
N GLU A 112 -3.20 12.94 8.08
CA GLU A 112 -2.78 14.14 8.79
C GLU A 112 -3.97 14.95 9.28
N THR A 113 -4.94 15.19 8.38
CA THR A 113 -6.12 15.98 8.69
C THR A 113 -7.30 15.14 9.16
N ARG A 114 -7.23 13.83 8.96
CA ARG A 114 -8.31 12.86 9.22
C ARG A 114 -9.60 13.24 8.51
N LYS A 115 -9.44 13.61 7.24
CA LYS A 115 -10.56 14.01 6.39
C LYS A 115 -10.50 13.30 5.06
N ILE A 116 -11.67 13.07 4.48
CA ILE A 116 -11.80 12.56 3.12
C ILE A 116 -11.78 13.75 2.18
N MET A 117 -10.78 13.80 1.31
CA MET A 117 -10.72 14.82 0.27
C MET A 117 -11.47 14.30 -0.96
N PRO A 118 -12.37 15.10 -1.54
CA PRO A 118 -13.10 14.66 -2.72
C PRO A 118 -12.16 14.39 -3.90
N LEU A 119 -12.60 13.52 -4.80
CA LEU A 119 -11.83 13.23 -6.00
C LEU A 119 -11.86 14.43 -6.94
N GLU A 120 -10.69 14.87 -7.33
CA GLU A 120 -10.51 15.92 -8.32
C GLU A 120 -9.85 15.33 -9.57
N PRO A 121 -9.86 16.03 -10.72
CA PRO A 121 -9.27 15.50 -11.95
C PRO A 121 -7.84 14.99 -11.78
N ALA A 122 -7.02 15.65 -10.98
CA ALA A 122 -5.65 15.22 -10.72
C ALA A 122 -5.61 13.89 -9.96
N LEU A 123 -6.49 13.70 -8.97
CA LEU A 123 -6.59 12.47 -8.20
C LEU A 123 -7.18 11.34 -9.04
N MET A 124 -8.08 11.67 -9.95
CA MET A 124 -8.64 10.67 -10.87
C MET A 124 -7.55 10.06 -11.75
N ARG A 125 -6.53 10.82 -12.12
CA ARG A 125 -5.40 10.27 -12.86
C ARG A 125 -4.61 9.26 -12.04
N VAL A 126 -4.46 9.53 -10.75
CA VAL A 126 -3.76 8.61 -9.83
C VAL A 126 -4.52 7.30 -9.71
N THR A 127 -5.85 7.36 -9.66
CA THR A 127 -6.68 6.17 -9.53
C THR A 127 -6.96 5.48 -10.87
N GLY A 128 -6.52 6.06 -11.99
CA GLY A 128 -6.78 5.54 -13.32
C GLY A 128 -8.22 5.73 -13.79
N ARG A 129 -8.96 6.63 -13.17
CA ARG A 129 -10.36 6.88 -13.52
C ARG A 129 -10.55 8.29 -14.05
N LYS A 130 -11.61 8.46 -14.83
CA LYS A 130 -11.99 9.76 -15.36
C LYS A 130 -13.37 10.14 -14.83
N LEU A 131 -13.49 11.38 -14.40
CA LEU A 131 -14.79 11.95 -14.09
C LEU A 131 -15.51 12.29 -15.39
N LYS A 132 -16.77 11.99 -15.42
CA LYS A 132 -17.64 12.40 -16.50
C LYS A 132 -18.67 13.40 -15.98
#